data_8453e7c95b5c72b3cf1876229285c965
#
_entry.id   8453e7c95b5c72b3cf1876229285c965
#
_cell.length_a   1.000
_cell.length_b   1.000
_cell.length_c   1.000
_cell.angle_alpha   90.00
_cell.angle_beta   90.00
_cell.angle_gamma   90.00
#
_symmetry.space_group_name_H-M   'P 1'
#
loop_
_entity.id
_entity.type
_entity.pdbx_description
1 polymer ?
#
loop_
_entity_poly.entity_id
_entity_poly.type
_entity_poly.pdbx_seq_one_letter_code
_entity_poly.pdbx_strand_id
1 'polypeptide(L)'
;THETDEIPDEQTQQTGFKVSGTKLLDANGNEFIMRGINHPHSWFTAQDDTALEAIAATGANTVRIVCGSGQQYNKDSVESLNKLTDKCKELEMIAILEVHDVTGKDDTSLLETAADYWIEVKEALIGKENYVILNIANEWVGNWDGQKWCDGYTSVIPRLREAGIKNTIIVDAAGWGQYGQSVTDYGEQVFAADPDANTMFSVHMYGTAGKNKATIARNLKLSTDKGLCMIVGEFGW
;
A
#
# COMPACT_ATOMS: atom_id res chain seq x y z
N THR A 1 -55.94 0.33 -2.56
CA THR A 1 -54.67 -0.21 -3.05
C THR A 1 -53.61 0.87 -2.95
N HIS A 2 -52.78 0.83 -1.89
CA HIS A 2 -51.60 1.67 -1.76
C HIS A 2 -50.47 0.92 -2.44
N GLU A 3 -50.00 1.43 -3.55
CA GLU A 3 -48.69 1.07 -4.10
C GLU A 3 -47.63 1.76 -3.22
N THR A 4 -46.82 0.97 -2.54
CA THR A 4 -45.60 1.43 -1.91
C THR A 4 -44.54 1.48 -2.98
N ASP A 5 -44.15 2.70 -3.42
CA ASP A 5 -42.95 2.95 -4.20
C ASP A 5 -41.74 2.50 -3.37
N GLU A 6 -41.20 1.34 -3.69
CA GLU A 6 -39.87 0.93 -3.20
C GLU A 6 -38.85 1.86 -3.84
N ILE A 7 -38.25 2.73 -3.04
CA ILE A 7 -37.08 3.51 -3.39
C ILE A 7 -35.96 2.50 -3.67
N PRO A 8 -35.32 2.51 -4.86
CA PRO A 8 -34.19 1.63 -5.11
C PRO A 8 -33.08 1.97 -4.12
N ASP A 9 -32.56 0.93 -3.46
CA ASP A 9 -31.39 1.00 -2.62
C ASP A 9 -30.26 1.68 -3.41
N GLU A 10 -29.85 2.89 -2.99
CA GLU A 10 -28.67 3.54 -3.54
C GLU A 10 -27.49 2.63 -3.20
N GLN A 11 -27.16 1.72 -4.12
CA GLN A 11 -25.88 1.03 -4.12
C GLN A 11 -24.83 2.15 -4.15
N THR A 12 -24.23 2.41 -2.99
CA THR A 12 -23.07 3.28 -2.86
C THR A 12 -22.00 2.75 -3.82
N GLN A 13 -21.90 3.41 -4.98
CA GLN A 13 -20.95 3.02 -6.02
C GLN A 13 -19.55 3.09 -5.41
N GLN A 14 -18.85 1.98 -5.40
CA GLN A 14 -17.48 1.91 -4.89
C GLN A 14 -16.62 2.86 -5.71
N THR A 15 -16.03 3.85 -5.07
CA THR A 15 -15.29 4.92 -5.76
C THR A 15 -13.83 4.57 -6.02
N GLY A 16 -13.31 3.47 -5.45
CA GLY A 16 -11.91 3.09 -5.53
C GLY A 16 -11.66 1.60 -5.27
N PHE A 17 -10.39 1.26 -5.14
CA PHE A 17 -9.98 -0.09 -4.76
C PHE A 17 -10.52 -0.45 -3.37
N LYS A 18 -10.89 -1.73 -3.20
CA LYS A 18 -11.42 -2.26 -1.95
C LYS A 18 -10.90 -3.65 -1.66
N VAL A 19 -10.46 -3.86 -0.42
CA VAL A 19 -10.13 -5.20 0.08
C VAL A 19 -11.42 -5.98 0.40
N SER A 20 -11.47 -7.23 -0.05
CA SER A 20 -12.56 -8.17 0.24
C SER A 20 -11.99 -9.56 0.53
N GLY A 21 -11.87 -9.91 1.81
CA GLY A 21 -11.18 -11.12 2.22
C GLY A 21 -9.73 -11.13 1.73
N THR A 22 -9.35 -12.14 0.97
CA THR A 22 -7.99 -12.25 0.40
C THR A 22 -7.82 -11.52 -0.94
N LYS A 23 -8.84 -10.80 -1.42
CA LYS A 23 -8.86 -10.19 -2.74
C LYS A 23 -8.79 -8.68 -2.66
N LEU A 24 -8.15 -8.07 -3.66
CA LEU A 24 -8.30 -6.67 -3.98
C LEU A 24 -9.29 -6.53 -5.12
N LEU A 25 -10.30 -5.71 -4.94
CA LEU A 25 -11.28 -5.40 -5.97
C LEU A 25 -11.04 -4.00 -6.53
N ASP A 26 -11.23 -3.82 -7.83
CA ASP A 26 -11.22 -2.50 -8.48
C ASP A 26 -12.52 -1.72 -8.20
N ALA A 27 -12.60 -0.48 -8.69
CA ALA A 27 -13.78 0.37 -8.50
C ALA A 27 -15.07 -0.20 -9.12
N ASN A 28 -14.97 -1.20 -9.99
CA ASN A 28 -16.11 -1.90 -10.59
C ASN A 28 -16.47 -3.19 -9.86
N GLY A 29 -15.74 -3.53 -8.77
CA GLY A 29 -15.93 -4.74 -8.00
C GLY A 29 -15.28 -5.98 -8.60
N ASN A 30 -14.44 -5.87 -9.64
CA ASN A 30 -13.72 -6.97 -10.21
C ASN A 30 -12.42 -7.25 -9.46
N GLU A 31 -12.04 -8.52 -9.34
CA GLU A 31 -10.76 -8.88 -8.76
C GLU A 31 -9.60 -8.32 -9.58
N PHE A 32 -8.72 -7.58 -8.91
CA PHE A 32 -7.54 -6.97 -9.51
C PHE A 32 -6.26 -7.66 -9.01
N ILE A 33 -5.50 -8.23 -9.92
CA ILE A 33 -4.22 -8.88 -9.63
C ILE A 33 -3.10 -7.95 -10.06
N MET A 34 -2.35 -7.43 -9.10
CA MET A 34 -1.21 -6.56 -9.36
C MET A 34 -0.07 -7.34 -10.04
N ARG A 35 0.45 -6.78 -11.12
CA ARG A 35 1.67 -7.21 -11.80
C ARG A 35 2.49 -5.96 -12.05
N GLY A 36 3.52 -5.76 -11.24
CA GLY A 36 4.17 -4.47 -11.18
C GLY A 36 5.68 -4.50 -11.11
N ILE A 37 6.25 -3.31 -11.18
CA ILE A 37 7.68 -3.04 -11.05
C ILE A 37 7.83 -1.87 -10.07
N ASN A 38 8.88 -1.92 -9.23
CA ASN A 38 9.24 -0.81 -8.36
C ASN A 38 10.01 0.25 -9.15
N HIS A 39 9.61 1.52 -9.01
CA HIS A 39 10.30 2.67 -9.60
C HIS A 39 11.02 3.48 -8.53
N PRO A 40 12.36 3.59 -8.58
CA PRO A 40 13.15 4.29 -7.57
C PRO A 40 13.16 5.81 -7.78
N HIS A 41 12.00 6.45 -7.77
CA HIS A 41 11.81 7.88 -8.03
C HIS A 41 12.75 8.77 -7.21
N SER A 42 12.84 8.56 -5.87
CA SER A 42 13.65 9.41 -4.98
C SER A 42 15.13 9.51 -5.38
N TRP A 43 15.66 8.55 -6.15
CA TRP A 43 17.03 8.57 -6.65
C TRP A 43 17.16 9.04 -8.10
N PHE A 44 16.07 8.95 -8.89
CA PHE A 44 16.10 9.13 -10.34
C PHE A 44 14.96 10.00 -10.88
N THR A 45 14.61 11.07 -10.18
CA THR A 45 13.49 11.97 -10.52
C THR A 45 13.52 12.49 -11.96
N ALA A 46 14.70 12.71 -12.54
CA ALA A 46 14.84 13.15 -13.93
C ALA A 46 14.46 12.07 -14.97
N GLN A 47 14.27 10.83 -14.54
CA GLN A 47 13.98 9.69 -15.41
C GLN A 47 12.53 9.19 -15.29
N ASP A 48 11.69 9.83 -14.47
CA ASP A 48 10.34 9.36 -14.16
C ASP A 48 9.53 9.04 -15.42
N ASP A 49 9.39 9.99 -16.34
CA ASP A 49 8.56 9.83 -17.53
C ASP A 49 9.06 8.65 -18.39
N THR A 50 10.37 8.57 -18.63
CA THR A 50 10.97 7.48 -19.42
C THR A 50 10.85 6.13 -18.72
N ALA A 51 11.03 6.09 -17.39
CA ALA A 51 10.94 4.86 -16.61
C ALA A 51 9.50 4.35 -16.57
N LEU A 52 8.53 5.22 -16.32
CA LEU A 52 7.12 4.85 -16.27
C LEU A 52 6.62 4.34 -17.63
N GLU A 53 7.02 4.97 -18.74
CA GLU A 53 6.73 4.49 -20.10
C GLU A 53 7.33 3.11 -20.36
N ALA A 54 8.61 2.90 -19.95
CA ALA A 54 9.25 1.61 -20.09
C ALA A 54 8.59 0.52 -19.24
N ILE A 55 8.15 0.84 -18.02
CA ILE A 55 7.42 -0.07 -17.14
C ILE A 55 6.09 -0.46 -17.80
N ALA A 56 5.30 0.51 -18.27
CA ALA A 56 4.05 0.26 -18.97
C ALA A 56 4.24 -0.63 -20.21
N ALA A 57 5.31 -0.40 -20.98
CA ALA A 57 5.64 -1.19 -22.15
C ALA A 57 5.93 -2.68 -21.86
N THR A 58 6.22 -3.05 -20.60
CA THR A 58 6.37 -4.46 -20.20
C THR A 58 5.02 -5.19 -20.06
N GLY A 59 3.90 -4.47 -20.07
CA GLY A 59 2.57 -4.98 -19.75
C GLY A 59 2.26 -4.98 -18.25
N ALA A 60 3.07 -4.29 -17.44
CA ALA A 60 2.78 -4.06 -16.03
C ALA A 60 1.48 -3.22 -15.88
N ASN A 61 0.64 -3.59 -14.93
CA ASN A 61 -0.58 -2.83 -14.59
C ASN A 61 -0.43 -2.01 -13.30
N THR A 62 0.71 -2.10 -12.65
CA THR A 62 0.98 -1.47 -11.36
C THR A 62 2.44 -1.02 -11.30
N VAL A 63 2.70 0.13 -10.70
CA VAL A 63 4.05 0.58 -10.35
C VAL A 63 4.07 1.00 -8.88
N ARG A 64 5.06 0.52 -8.13
CA ARG A 64 5.31 0.96 -6.75
C ARG A 64 6.42 1.99 -6.78
N ILE A 65 6.14 3.18 -6.28
CA ILE A 65 6.97 4.38 -6.45
C ILE A 65 7.57 4.75 -5.09
N VAL A 66 8.89 4.78 -5.06
CA VAL A 66 9.71 5.20 -3.92
C VAL A 66 9.64 6.71 -3.77
N CYS A 67 8.99 7.22 -2.72
CA CYS A 67 8.85 8.64 -2.42
C CYS A 67 9.63 9.04 -1.16
N GLY A 68 9.97 10.32 -1.05
CA GLY A 68 10.65 10.90 0.10
C GLY A 68 9.74 11.78 0.94
N SER A 69 9.84 11.67 2.26
CA SER A 69 9.15 12.54 3.23
C SER A 69 10.00 13.70 3.75
N GLY A 70 11.26 13.77 3.33
CA GLY A 70 12.20 14.82 3.73
C GLY A 70 13.07 14.46 4.94
N GLN A 71 13.02 13.23 5.43
CA GLN A 71 13.87 12.79 6.53
C GLN A 71 15.22 12.25 6.05
N GLN A 72 15.19 11.40 5.04
CA GLN A 72 16.39 10.81 4.42
C GLN A 72 16.50 11.18 2.94
N TYR A 73 15.37 11.25 2.25
CA TYR A 73 15.27 11.63 0.84
C TYR A 73 14.61 12.99 0.69
N ASN A 74 14.79 13.62 -0.48
CA ASN A 74 14.09 14.87 -0.78
C ASN A 74 12.58 14.69 -0.63
N LYS A 75 11.95 15.67 0.02
CA LYS A 75 10.52 15.65 0.26
C LYS A 75 9.75 15.84 -1.04
N ASP A 76 8.88 14.90 -1.36
CA ASP A 76 7.94 15.05 -2.45
C ASP A 76 6.79 15.96 -2.07
N SER A 77 6.46 16.89 -2.95
CA SER A 77 5.32 17.79 -2.81
C SER A 77 4.04 17.18 -3.41
N VAL A 78 2.90 17.78 -3.12
CA VAL A 78 1.63 17.43 -3.79
C VAL A 78 1.77 17.49 -5.31
N GLU A 79 2.48 18.51 -5.84
CA GLU A 79 2.71 18.67 -7.27
C GLU A 79 3.57 17.53 -7.86
N SER A 80 4.66 17.16 -7.18
CA SER A 80 5.52 16.03 -7.55
C SER A 80 4.73 14.72 -7.61
N LEU A 81 3.97 14.41 -6.55
CA LEU A 81 3.15 13.20 -6.46
C LEU A 81 2.03 13.19 -7.52
N ASN A 82 1.40 14.35 -7.79
CA ASN A 82 0.39 14.47 -8.83
C ASN A 82 0.97 14.15 -10.21
N LYS A 83 2.16 14.69 -10.53
CA LYS A 83 2.82 14.42 -11.81
C LYS A 83 3.03 12.91 -12.00
N LEU A 84 3.52 12.20 -10.98
CA LEU A 84 3.74 10.75 -11.02
C LEU A 84 2.43 9.98 -11.21
N THR A 85 1.42 10.28 -10.39
CA THR A 85 0.13 9.56 -10.43
C THR A 85 -0.66 9.84 -11.71
N ASP A 86 -0.60 11.06 -12.23
CA ASP A 86 -1.26 11.43 -13.48
C ASP A 86 -0.59 10.73 -14.67
N LYS A 87 0.76 10.61 -14.67
CA LYS A 87 1.48 9.84 -15.68
C LYS A 87 1.14 8.34 -15.60
N CYS A 88 1.04 7.78 -14.40
CA CYS A 88 0.59 6.40 -14.24
C CYS A 88 -0.83 6.19 -14.78
N LYS A 89 -1.75 7.11 -14.49
CA LYS A 89 -3.11 7.07 -15.01
C LYS A 89 -3.17 7.16 -16.53
N GLU A 90 -2.37 8.05 -17.13
CA GLU A 90 -2.21 8.16 -18.60
C GLU A 90 -1.78 6.83 -19.22
N LEU A 91 -0.88 6.12 -18.54
CA LEU A 91 -0.33 4.82 -18.97
C LEU A 91 -1.19 3.62 -18.53
N GLU A 92 -2.38 3.86 -17.98
CA GLU A 92 -3.31 2.82 -17.49
C GLU A 92 -2.71 1.91 -16.41
N MET A 93 -1.80 2.45 -15.58
CA MET A 93 -1.20 1.77 -14.44
C MET A 93 -1.74 2.29 -13.11
N ILE A 94 -1.82 1.40 -12.13
CA ILE A 94 -2.08 1.76 -10.73
C ILE A 94 -0.76 2.22 -10.09
N ALA A 95 -0.79 3.37 -9.42
CA ALA A 95 0.34 3.87 -8.64
C ALA A 95 0.22 3.43 -7.18
N ILE A 96 1.22 2.75 -6.66
CA ILE A 96 1.42 2.56 -5.22
C ILE A 96 2.48 3.56 -4.78
N LEU A 97 2.12 4.52 -3.95
CA LEU A 97 3.05 5.49 -3.39
C LEU A 97 3.53 5.01 -2.01
N GLU A 98 4.83 5.02 -1.75
CA GLU A 98 5.39 4.62 -0.46
C GLU A 98 6.46 5.59 0.04
N VAL A 99 6.55 5.82 1.36
CA VAL A 99 7.63 6.57 1.99
C VAL A 99 8.79 5.65 2.32
N HIS A 100 9.97 5.93 1.73
CA HIS A 100 11.17 5.10 1.86
C HIS A 100 12.11 5.51 3.00
N ASP A 101 11.88 6.67 3.59
CA ASP A 101 12.75 7.29 4.61
C ASP A 101 12.87 6.45 5.89
N VAL A 102 11.92 5.56 6.14
CA VAL A 102 11.82 4.78 7.38
C VAL A 102 12.32 3.35 7.25
N THR A 103 12.83 2.98 6.09
CA THR A 103 13.29 1.61 5.76
C THR A 103 14.25 1.07 6.81
N GLY A 104 13.89 -0.07 7.40
CA GLY A 104 14.68 -0.77 8.41
C GLY A 104 14.82 -0.06 9.75
N LYS A 105 14.06 0.99 10.01
CA LYS A 105 14.07 1.72 11.29
C LYS A 105 13.12 1.09 12.29
N ASP A 106 13.44 1.26 13.59
CA ASP A 106 12.64 0.71 14.70
C ASP A 106 11.96 1.78 15.54
N ASP A 107 12.26 3.05 15.28
CA ASP A 107 11.67 4.16 16.03
C ASP A 107 10.24 4.41 15.56
N THR A 108 9.29 4.34 16.50
CA THR A 108 7.86 4.58 16.24
C THR A 108 7.59 6.00 15.77
N SER A 109 8.36 6.99 16.26
CA SER A 109 8.21 8.39 15.87
C SER A 109 8.47 8.61 14.37
N LEU A 110 9.28 7.76 13.73
CA LEU A 110 9.53 7.83 12.30
C LEU A 110 8.31 7.35 11.48
N LEU A 111 7.59 6.33 11.95
CA LEU A 111 6.33 5.93 11.34
C LEU A 111 5.27 7.01 11.51
N GLU A 112 5.20 7.63 12.69
CA GLU A 112 4.30 8.77 12.95
C GLU A 112 4.60 9.93 11.99
N THR A 113 5.89 10.25 11.78
CA THR A 113 6.31 11.29 10.83
C THR A 113 5.95 10.92 9.37
N ALA A 114 6.05 9.65 8.99
CA ALA A 114 5.59 9.21 7.68
C ALA A 114 4.06 9.39 7.52
N ALA A 115 3.29 9.07 8.56
CA ALA A 115 1.85 9.32 8.56
C ALA A 115 1.52 10.82 8.50
N ASP A 116 2.23 11.66 9.24
CA ASP A 116 2.06 13.12 9.20
C ASP A 116 2.37 13.69 7.81
N TYR A 117 3.40 13.16 7.14
CA TYR A 117 3.69 13.53 5.75
C TYR A 117 2.52 13.19 4.82
N TRP A 118 1.96 11.98 4.91
CA TRP A 118 0.80 11.61 4.07
C TRP A 118 -0.42 12.48 4.34
N ILE A 119 -0.64 12.88 5.60
CA ILE A 119 -1.70 13.82 5.97
C ILE A 119 -1.44 15.21 5.38
N GLU A 120 -0.20 15.68 5.38
CA GLU A 120 0.21 16.95 4.78
C GLU A 120 -0.04 16.98 3.26
N VAL A 121 0.30 15.89 2.57
CA VAL A 121 0.17 15.79 1.10
C VAL A 121 -1.11 15.07 0.64
N LYS A 122 -2.11 14.93 1.50
CA LYS A 122 -3.33 14.15 1.23
C LYS A 122 -4.09 14.55 -0.03
N GLU A 123 -3.93 15.77 -0.51
CA GLU A 123 -4.52 16.23 -1.78
C GLU A 123 -3.97 15.48 -3.00
N ALA A 124 -2.80 14.85 -2.87
CA ALA A 124 -2.26 13.95 -3.90
C ALA A 124 -2.91 12.55 -3.89
N LEU A 125 -3.69 12.22 -2.87
CA LEU A 125 -4.31 10.91 -2.65
C LEU A 125 -5.83 10.95 -2.80
N ILE A 126 -6.49 11.93 -2.16
CA ILE A 126 -7.95 12.06 -2.11
C ILE A 126 -8.52 12.31 -3.51
N GLY A 127 -9.56 11.56 -3.87
CA GLY A 127 -10.19 11.60 -5.19
C GLY A 127 -9.49 10.74 -6.24
N LYS A 128 -8.44 9.99 -5.85
CA LYS A 128 -7.67 9.10 -6.72
C LYS A 128 -7.74 7.63 -6.31
N GLU A 129 -8.71 7.27 -5.48
CA GLU A 129 -8.85 5.94 -4.87
C GLU A 129 -8.99 4.81 -5.90
N ASN A 130 -9.33 5.13 -7.14
CA ASN A 130 -9.48 4.17 -8.23
C ASN A 130 -8.17 3.90 -9.03
N TYR A 131 -7.07 4.61 -8.73
CA TYR A 131 -5.78 4.36 -9.39
C TYR A 131 -4.56 4.66 -8.52
N VAL A 132 -4.76 5.12 -7.26
CA VAL A 132 -3.68 5.34 -6.29
C VAL A 132 -3.93 4.52 -5.03
N ILE A 133 -2.94 3.77 -4.62
CA ILE A 133 -2.89 2.97 -3.39
C ILE A 133 -1.77 3.53 -2.51
N LEU A 134 -1.98 3.55 -1.21
CA LEU A 134 -1.02 4.08 -0.25
C LEU A 134 -0.30 2.97 0.49
N ASN A 135 1.00 2.84 0.30
CA ASN A 135 1.87 2.05 1.17
C ASN A 135 2.49 3.00 2.20
N ILE A 136 2.04 2.95 3.46
CA ILE A 136 2.32 3.98 4.47
C ILE A 136 3.83 4.22 4.61
N ALA A 137 4.61 3.15 4.73
CA ALA A 137 6.02 3.21 5.04
C ALA A 137 6.71 1.94 4.53
N ASN A 138 7.81 2.10 3.76
CA ASN A 138 8.61 0.97 3.32
C ASN A 138 9.32 0.32 4.51
N GLU A 139 9.13 -0.98 4.68
CA GLU A 139 9.93 -1.85 5.56
C GLU A 139 10.13 -1.34 7.01
N TRP A 140 9.19 -0.62 7.56
CA TRP A 140 9.14 -0.35 8.99
C TRP A 140 8.45 -1.56 9.67
N VAL A 141 8.93 -2.17 10.65
CA VAL A 141 10.04 -2.18 11.57
C VAL A 141 11.21 -3.03 11.02
N GLY A 142 12.47 -2.60 11.23
CA GLY A 142 13.65 -3.38 10.84
C GLY A 142 13.85 -4.65 11.68
N ASN A 143 13.55 -4.59 12.97
CA ASN A 143 13.61 -5.74 13.86
C ASN A 143 12.43 -6.72 13.64
N TRP A 144 12.61 -7.97 14.07
CA TRP A 144 11.60 -9.04 14.01
C TRP A 144 10.62 -8.91 15.18
N ASP A 145 10.07 -7.72 15.41
CA ASP A 145 9.19 -7.38 16.51
C ASP A 145 7.77 -7.13 15.97
N GLY A 146 6.97 -8.20 15.95
CA GLY A 146 5.59 -8.15 15.47
C GLY A 146 4.67 -7.33 16.37
N GLN A 147 4.93 -7.27 17.68
CA GLN A 147 4.11 -6.46 18.59
C GLN A 147 4.33 -4.96 18.33
N LYS A 148 5.58 -4.51 18.25
CA LYS A 148 5.90 -3.12 17.90
C LYS A 148 5.30 -2.72 16.55
N TRP A 149 5.41 -3.61 15.56
CA TRP A 149 4.81 -3.43 14.25
C TRP A 149 3.29 -3.22 14.34
N CYS A 150 2.61 -4.06 15.10
CA CYS A 150 1.18 -3.96 15.34
C CYS A 150 0.82 -2.64 16.02
N ASP A 151 1.48 -2.31 17.13
CA ASP A 151 1.21 -1.10 17.90
C ASP A 151 1.39 0.16 17.06
N GLY A 152 2.43 0.21 16.22
CA GLY A 152 2.68 1.33 15.33
C GLY A 152 1.56 1.50 14.30
N TYR A 153 1.24 0.47 13.54
CA TYR A 153 0.23 0.59 12.47
C TYR A 153 -1.19 0.78 13.01
N THR A 154 -1.54 0.17 14.13
CA THR A 154 -2.85 0.42 14.79
C THR A 154 -2.98 1.85 15.30
N SER A 155 -1.86 2.53 15.58
CA SER A 155 -1.84 3.95 15.95
C SER A 155 -2.01 4.88 14.75
N VAL A 156 -1.36 4.62 13.61
CA VAL A 156 -1.32 5.59 12.51
C VAL A 156 -2.46 5.43 11.50
N ILE A 157 -2.97 4.22 11.27
CA ILE A 157 -4.04 3.97 10.28
C ILE A 157 -5.30 4.81 10.59
N PRO A 158 -5.82 4.84 11.83
CA PRO A 158 -6.99 5.66 12.14
C PRO A 158 -6.78 7.15 11.87
N ARG A 159 -5.58 7.67 12.10
CA ARG A 159 -5.22 9.07 11.83
C ARG A 159 -5.29 9.41 10.33
N LEU A 160 -4.83 8.51 9.47
CA LEU A 160 -4.93 8.67 8.02
C LEU A 160 -6.40 8.70 7.57
N ARG A 161 -7.23 7.82 8.13
CA ARG A 161 -8.68 7.78 7.85
C ARG A 161 -9.41 9.03 8.34
N GLU A 162 -9.10 9.50 9.54
CA GLU A 162 -9.62 10.76 10.10
C GLU A 162 -9.25 11.96 9.23
N ALA A 163 -8.06 11.96 8.62
CA ALA A 163 -7.63 13.00 7.68
C ALA A 163 -8.36 12.95 6.33
N GLY A 164 -9.20 11.94 6.08
CA GLY A 164 -10.00 11.78 4.85
C GLY A 164 -9.36 10.93 3.75
N ILE A 165 -8.23 10.27 4.03
CA ILE A 165 -7.57 9.39 3.07
C ILE A 165 -8.35 8.07 3.00
N LYS A 166 -9.00 7.77 1.86
CA LYS A 166 -9.84 6.59 1.63
C LYS A 166 -9.18 5.53 0.75
N ASN A 167 -8.03 5.84 0.20
CA ASN A 167 -7.24 4.92 -0.63
C ASN A 167 -7.00 3.58 0.10
N THR A 168 -6.94 2.48 -0.66
CA THR A 168 -6.46 1.22 -0.08
C THR A 168 -5.08 1.43 0.53
N ILE A 169 -4.90 0.94 1.76
CA ILE A 169 -3.63 1.01 2.48
C ILE A 169 -2.88 -0.31 2.31
N ILE A 170 -1.57 -0.23 2.10
CA ILE A 170 -0.64 -1.36 2.19
C ILE A 170 0.24 -1.17 3.41
N VAL A 171 0.44 -2.26 4.16
CA VAL A 171 1.35 -2.34 5.30
C VAL A 171 2.37 -3.43 5.04
N ASP A 172 3.65 -3.06 4.98
CA ASP A 172 4.74 -4.03 4.84
C ASP A 172 4.94 -4.78 6.15
N ALA A 173 5.25 -6.09 6.09
CA ALA A 173 5.56 -6.90 7.25
C ALA A 173 6.77 -6.35 8.02
N ALA A 174 6.92 -6.70 9.30
CA ALA A 174 8.10 -6.40 10.09
C ALA A 174 9.36 -7.06 9.52
N GLY A 175 10.53 -6.80 10.11
CA GLY A 175 11.78 -7.44 9.75
C GLY A 175 12.22 -7.12 8.31
N TRP A 176 12.28 -5.82 7.95
CA TRP A 176 12.56 -5.40 6.59
C TRP A 176 11.57 -5.98 5.57
N GLY A 177 10.29 -5.95 5.88
CA GLY A 177 9.25 -6.54 5.03
C GLY A 177 9.28 -8.07 4.93
N GLN A 178 10.23 -8.75 5.56
CA GLN A 178 10.49 -10.18 5.36
C GLN A 178 9.90 -11.10 6.45
N TYR A 179 9.40 -10.52 7.56
CA TYR A 179 8.82 -11.29 8.66
C TYR A 179 7.31 -11.49 8.47
N GLY A 180 6.93 -12.34 7.52
CA GLY A 180 5.52 -12.62 7.22
C GLY A 180 4.73 -13.13 8.43
N GLN A 181 5.39 -13.71 9.45
CA GLN A 181 4.74 -14.13 10.70
C GLN A 181 4.12 -12.95 11.46
N SER A 182 4.66 -11.73 11.36
CA SER A 182 4.05 -10.55 11.97
C SER A 182 2.63 -10.32 11.45
N VAL A 183 2.40 -10.54 10.14
CA VAL A 183 1.06 -10.44 9.54
C VAL A 183 0.16 -11.58 10.02
N THR A 184 0.68 -12.81 10.16
CA THR A 184 -0.10 -13.94 10.68
C THR A 184 -0.57 -13.71 12.11
N ASP A 185 0.32 -13.19 12.97
CA ASP A 185 0.07 -13.07 14.40
C ASP A 185 -0.77 -11.83 14.74
N TYR A 186 -0.59 -10.74 13.99
CA TYR A 186 -1.16 -9.43 14.32
C TYR A 186 -1.93 -8.76 13.18
N GLY A 187 -1.92 -9.31 11.97
CA GLY A 187 -2.55 -8.67 10.80
C GLY A 187 -4.05 -8.46 10.96
N GLU A 188 -4.77 -9.38 11.63
CA GLU A 188 -6.20 -9.21 11.92
C GLU A 188 -6.43 -7.99 12.84
N GLN A 189 -5.54 -7.75 13.82
CA GLN A 189 -5.61 -6.60 14.71
C GLN A 189 -5.33 -5.30 13.97
N VAL A 190 -4.31 -5.28 13.10
CA VAL A 190 -3.99 -4.12 12.25
C VAL A 190 -5.13 -3.83 11.29
N PHE A 191 -5.70 -4.85 10.65
CA PHE A 191 -6.86 -4.70 9.77
C PHE A 191 -8.09 -4.14 10.51
N ALA A 192 -8.35 -4.63 11.72
CA ALA A 192 -9.47 -4.17 12.55
C ALA A 192 -9.31 -2.72 13.04
N ALA A 193 -8.09 -2.17 13.04
CA ALA A 193 -7.84 -0.77 13.35
C ALA A 193 -8.21 0.19 12.20
N ASP A 194 -8.44 -0.33 11.00
CA ASP A 194 -8.90 0.45 9.86
C ASP A 194 -10.43 0.56 9.84
N PRO A 195 -11.02 1.73 10.16
CA PRO A 195 -12.48 1.91 10.16
C PRO A 195 -13.10 1.73 8.76
N ASP A 196 -12.32 1.86 7.69
CA ASP A 196 -12.79 1.64 6.32
C ASP A 196 -12.66 0.17 5.87
N ALA A 197 -12.01 -0.69 6.69
CA ALA A 197 -11.71 -2.09 6.37
C ALA A 197 -11.09 -2.25 4.96
N ASN A 198 -10.11 -1.40 4.65
CA ASN A 198 -9.48 -1.30 3.33
C ASN A 198 -7.94 -1.31 3.42
N THR A 199 -7.42 -2.17 4.30
CA THR A 199 -5.98 -2.39 4.48
C THR A 199 -5.60 -3.77 3.98
N MET A 200 -4.50 -3.86 3.23
CA MET A 200 -3.86 -5.08 2.78
C MET A 200 -2.39 -5.11 3.22
N PHE A 201 -1.77 -6.27 3.09
CA PHE A 201 -0.42 -6.52 3.61
C PHE A 201 0.57 -6.81 2.49
N SER A 202 1.84 -6.57 2.77
CA SER A 202 2.92 -6.82 1.83
C SER A 202 4.05 -7.59 2.51
N VAL A 203 4.59 -8.59 1.81
CA VAL A 203 5.81 -9.29 2.21
C VAL A 203 6.87 -9.08 1.14
N HIS A 204 8.08 -8.71 1.57
CA HIS A 204 9.23 -8.55 0.69
C HIS A 204 10.02 -9.87 0.64
N MET A 205 10.29 -10.39 -0.55
CA MET A 205 10.88 -11.72 -0.73
C MET A 205 12.31 -11.63 -1.25
N TYR A 206 13.22 -11.33 -0.33
CA TYR A 206 14.66 -11.36 -0.55
C TYR A 206 15.31 -12.57 0.16
N GLY A 207 16.56 -12.43 0.58
CA GLY A 207 17.40 -13.52 1.10
C GLY A 207 16.83 -14.34 2.26
N THR A 208 15.93 -13.79 3.08
CA THR A 208 15.28 -14.51 4.18
C THR A 208 13.92 -15.07 3.79
N ALA A 209 13.01 -14.20 3.35
CA ALA A 209 11.64 -14.59 3.00
C ALA A 209 11.54 -15.28 1.63
N GLY A 210 12.48 -15.01 0.72
CA GLY A 210 12.55 -15.55 -0.62
C GLY A 210 13.59 -16.64 -0.85
N LYS A 211 14.26 -17.14 0.21
CA LYS A 211 15.46 -18.00 0.11
C LYS A 211 15.28 -19.31 -0.66
N ASN A 212 14.08 -19.84 -0.75
CA ASN A 212 13.77 -21.04 -1.52
C ASN A 212 12.25 -21.20 -1.73
N LYS A 213 11.87 -22.08 -2.65
CA LYS A 213 10.47 -22.33 -3.01
C LYS A 213 9.56 -22.67 -1.82
N ALA A 214 10.03 -23.47 -0.87
CA ALA A 214 9.23 -23.85 0.30
C ALA A 214 8.96 -22.66 1.21
N THR A 215 9.97 -21.80 1.42
CA THR A 215 9.84 -20.57 2.23
C THR A 215 8.89 -19.58 1.54
N ILE A 216 9.02 -19.38 0.24
CA ILE A 216 8.13 -18.52 -0.55
C ILE A 216 6.68 -19.02 -0.42
N ALA A 217 6.44 -20.31 -0.68
CA ALA A 217 5.11 -20.91 -0.60
C ALA A 217 4.50 -20.76 0.80
N ARG A 218 5.30 -20.94 1.85
CA ARG A 218 4.85 -20.73 3.23
C ARG A 218 4.45 -19.28 3.46
N ASN A 219 5.30 -18.32 3.09
CA ASN A 219 5.03 -16.89 3.29
C ASN A 219 3.78 -16.43 2.54
N LEU A 220 3.55 -16.91 1.32
CA LEU A 220 2.33 -16.63 0.56
C LEU A 220 1.05 -17.13 1.25
N LYS A 221 1.14 -18.20 2.03
CA LYS A 221 -0.01 -18.76 2.75
C LYS A 221 -0.30 -18.10 4.09
N LEU A 222 0.70 -17.52 4.75
CA LEU A 222 0.57 -17.01 6.12
C LEU A 222 -0.58 -16.01 6.28
N SER A 223 -0.72 -15.07 5.37
CA SER A 223 -1.78 -14.06 5.39
C SER A 223 -3.09 -14.60 4.84
N THR A 224 -3.04 -15.34 3.72
CA THR A 224 -4.24 -15.86 3.05
C THR A 224 -4.98 -16.89 3.90
N ASP A 225 -4.26 -17.70 4.69
CA ASP A 225 -4.87 -18.64 5.64
C ASP A 225 -5.64 -17.91 6.77
N LYS A 226 -5.34 -16.62 6.98
CA LYS A 226 -6.06 -15.73 7.91
C LYS A 226 -7.17 -14.91 7.22
N GLY A 227 -7.39 -15.10 5.93
CA GLY A 227 -8.37 -14.32 5.17
C GLY A 227 -7.93 -12.88 4.89
N LEU A 228 -6.63 -12.59 4.97
CA LEU A 228 -6.06 -11.26 4.74
C LEU A 228 -5.56 -11.12 3.30
N CYS A 229 -5.85 -9.98 2.68
CA CYS A 229 -5.35 -9.63 1.36
C CYS A 229 -3.85 -9.31 1.44
N MET A 230 -3.05 -9.90 0.54
CA MET A 230 -1.60 -9.76 0.55
C MET A 230 -1.03 -9.61 -0.86
N ILE A 231 0.07 -8.84 -0.95
CA ILE A 231 0.94 -8.81 -2.13
C ILE A 231 2.38 -9.18 -1.75
N VAL A 232 3.18 -9.48 -2.75
CA VAL A 232 4.64 -9.41 -2.67
C VAL A 232 5.04 -8.04 -3.18
N GLY A 233 5.34 -7.10 -2.25
CA GLY A 233 5.63 -5.69 -2.59
C GLY A 233 6.98 -5.55 -3.27
N GLU A 234 7.94 -6.37 -2.86
CA GLU A 234 9.27 -6.42 -3.43
C GLU A 234 9.79 -7.85 -3.52
N PHE A 235 10.47 -8.15 -4.58
CA PHE A 235 11.32 -9.33 -4.68
C PHE A 235 12.45 -9.06 -5.67
N GLY A 236 13.54 -9.74 -5.46
CA GLY A 236 14.71 -9.60 -6.29
C GLY A 236 15.75 -10.67 -5.99
N TRP A 237 16.79 -10.64 -6.77
CA TRP A 237 17.90 -11.61 -6.70
C TRP A 237 19.14 -10.91 -6.09
#